data_c80bae8210d6e3ba980e9a22be76776b
#
_entry.id   c80bae8210d6e3ba980e9a22be76776b
#
_cell.length_a   1.000
_cell.length_b   1.000
_cell.length_c   1.000
_cell.angle_alpha   90.00
_cell.angle_beta   90.00
_cell.angle_gamma   90.00
#
_symmetry.space_group_name_H-M   'P 1'
#
loop_
_entity.id
_entity.type
_entity.pdbx_description
1 polymer ?
#
loop_
_entity_poly.entity_id
_entity_poly.type
_entity_poly.pdbx_seq_one_letter_code
_entity_poly.pdbx_strand_id
1 'polypeptide(L)'
;MIPDSNPKSIAYLMLFLVIALIAFAGCADTDGEKGRQGIPATNEQKEIPVAAAGTPRDVTGLLVHATTVQYTPTPDSSAPYITFDPIGGKNIGDLLVFSGTTNLPEKTAVFLYRSYGSTGEEKLVSNREVFAGPGGINRWRFVSDSSGFDPGSYSVTVTTGKKDVKGSAQFTLSGTSLRPASLIYYSGAKMSASGTPAITVSPIADHKQGDVFLITGTSSLEEGTLLLCDIHPVYFDDPSKRPATAYNGPSGSATDTIVIRGTGGLNRWSFAVDTNAFEKTEYVVNVSTVSEDFTAREIFGRTQFSLT
;
A
#
# COMPACT_ATOMS: atom_id res chain seq x y z
N MET A 1 -40.73 -11.84 6.93
CA MET A 1 -40.28 -10.54 7.44
C MET A 1 -38.93 -10.31 6.80
N ILE A 2 -38.86 -9.44 5.84
CA ILE A 2 -37.61 -9.06 5.13
C ILE A 2 -36.99 -7.96 5.98
N PRO A 3 -35.72 -8.06 6.43
CA PRO A 3 -35.10 -6.98 7.17
C PRO A 3 -34.86 -5.80 6.23
N ASP A 4 -35.26 -4.61 6.66
CA ASP A 4 -35.03 -3.35 5.95
C ASP A 4 -33.53 -3.15 5.67
N SER A 5 -33.18 -3.29 4.40
CA SER A 5 -31.84 -2.94 3.90
C SER A 5 -31.71 -1.41 3.95
N ASN A 6 -30.85 -0.91 4.82
CA ASN A 6 -30.60 0.52 4.93
C ASN A 6 -30.03 1.05 3.58
N PRO A 7 -30.77 1.90 2.85
CA PRO A 7 -30.39 2.35 1.51
C PRO A 7 -29.08 3.17 1.49
N LYS A 8 -28.62 3.63 2.64
CA LYS A 8 -27.36 4.39 2.76
C LYS A 8 -26.12 3.54 2.53
N SER A 9 -26.13 2.24 2.93
CA SER A 9 -24.98 1.34 2.72
C SER A 9 -24.75 1.03 1.24
N ILE A 10 -25.82 0.92 0.46
CA ILE A 10 -25.74 0.66 -0.99
C ILE A 10 -25.21 1.88 -1.74
N ALA A 11 -25.56 3.09 -1.29
CA ALA A 11 -25.07 4.34 -1.91
C ALA A 11 -23.56 4.51 -1.76
N TYR A 12 -22.97 4.08 -0.64
CA TYR A 12 -21.52 4.16 -0.43
C TYR A 12 -20.74 3.15 -1.28
N LEU A 13 -21.24 1.93 -1.43
CA LEU A 13 -20.60 0.92 -2.29
C LEU A 13 -20.61 1.36 -3.77
N MET A 14 -21.72 1.94 -4.25
CA MET A 14 -21.82 2.49 -5.60
C MET A 14 -20.96 3.74 -5.80
N LEU A 15 -20.77 4.57 -4.77
CA LEU A 15 -19.92 5.75 -4.84
C LEU A 15 -18.43 5.38 -5.03
N PHE A 16 -17.93 4.34 -4.37
CA PHE A 16 -16.57 3.87 -4.58
C PHE A 16 -16.35 3.25 -5.96
N LEU A 17 -17.34 2.55 -6.50
CA LEU A 17 -17.28 1.98 -7.85
C LEU A 17 -17.33 3.07 -8.93
N VAL A 18 -18.08 4.14 -8.73
CA VAL A 18 -18.19 5.29 -9.65
C VAL A 18 -16.93 6.15 -9.63
N ILE A 19 -16.26 6.32 -8.50
CA ILE A 19 -14.98 7.05 -8.43
C ILE A 19 -13.87 6.30 -9.19
N ALA A 20 -13.89 4.98 -9.20
CA ALA A 20 -12.97 4.18 -10.02
C ALA A 20 -13.25 4.29 -11.53
N LEU A 21 -14.49 4.59 -11.94
CA LEU A 21 -14.90 4.71 -13.34
C LEU A 21 -14.77 6.13 -13.92
N ILE A 22 -14.83 7.19 -13.11
CA ILE A 22 -14.72 8.57 -13.58
C ILE A 22 -13.27 8.96 -13.95
N ALA A 23 -12.27 8.22 -13.48
CA ALA A 23 -10.88 8.43 -13.88
C ALA A 23 -10.56 8.04 -15.34
N PHE A 24 -11.52 7.46 -16.08
CA PHE A 24 -11.32 7.00 -17.46
C PHE A 24 -12.02 7.82 -18.54
N ALA A 25 -12.75 8.86 -18.21
CA ALA A 25 -13.47 9.67 -19.20
C ALA A 25 -13.00 11.13 -19.20
N GLY A 26 -12.02 11.44 -20.02
CA GLY A 26 -11.74 12.84 -20.35
C GLY A 26 -10.30 13.13 -20.73
N CYS A 27 -9.97 12.97 -21.99
CA CYS A 27 -9.36 13.97 -22.88
C CYS A 27 -9.02 13.31 -24.21
N ALA A 28 -9.79 13.68 -25.23
CA ALA A 28 -9.46 13.42 -26.62
C ALA A 28 -8.71 14.66 -27.20
N ASP A 29 -7.66 14.35 -27.92
CA ASP A 29 -7.01 15.03 -29.03
C ASP A 29 -6.89 16.55 -29.12
N THR A 30 -5.64 16.98 -29.34
CA THR A 30 -5.34 17.83 -30.51
C THR A 30 -3.87 17.62 -30.95
N ASP A 31 -3.73 17.27 -32.22
CA ASP A 31 -2.51 17.14 -32.99
C ASP A 31 -1.72 18.46 -33.10
N GLY A 32 -0.39 18.33 -33.15
CA GLY A 32 0.52 19.43 -33.43
C GLY A 32 1.94 18.96 -33.69
N GLU A 33 2.15 18.47 -34.90
CA GLU A 33 3.43 18.16 -35.52
C GLU A 33 4.34 19.39 -35.64
N LYS A 34 5.61 19.30 -35.23
CA LYS A 34 6.76 19.84 -35.99
C LYS A 34 8.10 19.48 -35.36
N GLY A 35 8.92 18.89 -36.21
CA GLY A 35 10.24 18.36 -35.98
C GLY A 35 11.32 19.34 -35.52
N ARG A 36 12.38 18.78 -34.94
CA ARG A 36 13.76 19.32 -35.05
C ARG A 36 14.81 18.27 -34.79
N GLN A 37 15.73 18.27 -35.71
CA GLN A 37 16.98 17.59 -35.93
C GLN A 37 17.87 17.31 -34.71
N GLY A 38 18.58 16.18 -34.81
CA GLY A 38 19.53 15.68 -33.83
C GLY A 38 20.88 16.40 -33.83
N ILE A 39 21.57 16.23 -32.71
CA ILE A 39 23.01 16.48 -32.55
C ILE A 39 23.62 15.24 -31.90
N PRO A 40 24.74 14.69 -32.41
CA PRO A 40 25.35 13.49 -31.83
C PRO A 40 26.23 13.82 -30.64
N ALA A 41 26.07 13.07 -29.54
CA ALA A 41 26.95 13.11 -28.39
C ALA A 41 28.11 12.13 -28.57
N THR A 42 29.31 12.65 -28.57
CA THR A 42 30.57 11.91 -28.58
C THR A 42 30.87 11.48 -27.14
N ASN A 43 30.91 10.16 -26.88
CA ASN A 43 31.39 9.60 -25.62
C ASN A 43 32.92 9.38 -25.73
N GLU A 44 33.67 10.16 -25.00
CA GLU A 44 35.07 9.84 -24.68
C GLU A 44 35.13 8.96 -23.44
N GLN A 45 35.49 7.72 -23.63
CA GLN A 45 35.71 6.72 -22.58
C GLN A 45 37.17 6.80 -22.14
N LYS A 46 37.40 7.30 -20.93
CA LYS A 46 38.73 7.37 -20.32
C LYS A 46 39.04 6.05 -19.63
N GLU A 47 39.95 5.26 -20.20
CA GLU A 47 40.47 4.04 -19.60
C GLU A 47 41.28 4.31 -18.33
N ILE A 48 40.98 3.57 -17.24
CA ILE A 48 41.74 3.54 -16.00
C ILE A 48 42.59 2.27 -15.97
N PRO A 49 43.91 2.33 -15.69
CA PRO A 49 44.79 1.17 -15.76
C PRO A 49 44.51 0.11 -14.67
N VAL A 50 44.50 -1.13 -15.11
CA VAL A 50 44.41 -2.32 -14.26
C VAL A 50 45.76 -2.54 -13.57
N ALA A 51 45.79 -2.50 -12.25
CA ALA A 51 46.93 -2.90 -11.42
C ALA A 51 46.86 -4.39 -11.08
N ALA A 52 48.03 -5.01 -11.11
CA ALA A 52 48.29 -6.45 -11.10
C ALA A 52 47.78 -7.27 -9.92
N ALA A 53 47.58 -8.55 -10.21
CA ALA A 53 47.13 -9.64 -9.39
C ALA A 53 47.91 -9.83 -8.09
N GLY A 54 47.17 -9.85 -6.98
CA GLY A 54 47.60 -10.41 -5.69
C GLY A 54 46.80 -11.67 -5.37
N THR A 55 47.52 -12.70 -4.93
CA THR A 55 47.08 -14.04 -4.56
C THR A 55 45.82 -14.11 -3.67
N PRO A 56 44.96 -15.11 -3.81
CA PRO A 56 43.72 -15.22 -3.06
C PRO A 56 44.00 -15.65 -1.61
N ARG A 57 43.56 -14.83 -0.65
CA ARG A 57 43.37 -15.23 0.74
C ARG A 57 41.93 -15.70 0.91
N ASP A 58 41.82 -16.93 1.36
CA ASP A 58 40.58 -17.58 1.78
C ASP A 58 39.92 -16.77 2.90
N VAL A 59 38.73 -16.22 2.64
CA VAL A 59 37.87 -15.58 3.66
C VAL A 59 36.49 -16.19 3.51
N THR A 60 36.33 -17.35 4.20
CA THR A 60 35.05 -17.93 4.51
C THR A 60 34.27 -16.97 5.41
N GLY A 61 33.11 -16.49 4.95
CA GLY A 61 32.08 -15.95 5.81
C GLY A 61 32.02 -14.43 5.98
N LEU A 62 31.74 -13.70 4.92
CA LEU A 62 31.10 -12.39 5.04
C LEU A 62 30.00 -12.30 3.99
N LEU A 63 28.76 -12.48 4.43
CA LEU A 63 27.58 -12.14 3.63
C LEU A 63 27.62 -10.63 3.39
N VAL A 64 28.19 -10.24 2.26
CA VAL A 64 28.13 -8.87 1.80
C VAL A 64 26.68 -8.63 1.35
N HIS A 65 25.91 -7.95 2.18
CA HIS A 65 24.67 -7.35 1.75
C HIS A 65 25.04 -6.33 0.67
N ALA A 66 24.75 -6.68 -0.58
CA ALA A 66 24.88 -5.74 -1.67
C ALA A 66 23.95 -4.56 -1.44
N THR A 67 24.49 -3.48 -0.87
CA THR A 67 23.80 -2.20 -0.81
C THR A 67 23.76 -1.66 -2.24
N THR A 68 22.65 -1.80 -2.92
CA THR A 68 22.44 -1.16 -4.21
C THR A 68 22.48 0.34 -3.97
N VAL A 69 23.55 1.01 -4.41
CA VAL A 69 23.62 2.46 -4.39
C VAL A 69 22.59 2.98 -5.39
N GLN A 70 21.46 3.44 -4.87
CA GLN A 70 20.47 4.13 -5.68
C GLN A 70 21.03 5.49 -6.08
N TYR A 71 21.08 5.76 -7.38
CA TYR A 71 21.39 7.07 -7.91
C TYR A 71 20.29 8.04 -7.46
N THR A 72 20.62 8.95 -6.58
CA THR A 72 19.75 10.09 -6.22
C THR A 72 20.05 11.20 -7.22
N PRO A 73 19.18 11.50 -8.17
CA PRO A 73 19.42 12.63 -9.08
C PRO A 73 19.46 13.92 -8.26
N THR A 74 20.43 14.78 -8.60
CA THR A 74 20.55 16.12 -8.01
C THR A 74 19.26 16.90 -8.33
N PRO A 75 18.66 17.65 -7.38
CA PRO A 75 17.35 18.29 -7.53
C PRO A 75 17.24 19.39 -8.60
N ASP A 76 18.27 19.61 -9.39
CA ASP A 76 18.35 20.73 -10.34
C ASP A 76 17.88 20.40 -11.77
N SER A 77 17.23 19.27 -11.94
CA SER A 77 16.67 18.89 -13.23
C SER A 77 15.27 19.50 -13.39
N SER A 78 15.09 20.33 -14.40
CA SER A 78 13.78 20.84 -14.84
C SER A 78 12.86 19.72 -15.35
N ALA A 79 13.39 18.53 -15.61
CA ALA A 79 12.63 17.36 -16.03
C ALA A 79 11.88 16.73 -14.83
N PRO A 80 10.64 16.26 -15.05
CA PRO A 80 9.89 15.54 -14.03
C PRO A 80 10.61 14.27 -13.57
N TYR A 81 10.64 14.03 -12.25
CA TYR A 81 11.27 12.84 -11.67
C TYR A 81 10.46 12.23 -10.52
N ILE A 82 10.70 10.95 -10.25
CA ILE A 82 10.26 10.21 -9.08
C ILE A 82 11.46 9.44 -8.53
N THR A 83 11.81 9.64 -7.24
CA THR A 83 12.85 8.88 -6.54
C THR A 83 12.26 7.98 -5.49
N PHE A 84 13.02 7.00 -5.03
CA PHE A 84 12.69 6.16 -3.89
C PHE A 84 13.64 6.47 -2.72
N ASP A 85 13.08 6.48 -1.51
CA ASP A 85 13.88 6.34 -0.30
C ASP A 85 14.40 4.88 -0.23
N PRO A 86 15.56 4.60 0.39
CA PRO A 86 16.09 3.25 0.52
C PRO A 86 15.10 2.29 1.19
N ILE A 87 14.87 1.14 0.59
CA ILE A 87 14.04 0.08 1.15
C ILE A 87 15.00 -0.93 1.79
N GLY A 88 15.04 -0.99 3.12
CA GLY A 88 15.83 -2.00 3.84
C GLY A 88 15.28 -3.42 3.66
N GLY A 89 16.09 -4.43 4.04
CA GLY A 89 15.61 -5.81 4.14
C GLY A 89 14.45 -5.91 5.12
N LYS A 90 13.44 -6.69 4.77
CA LYS A 90 12.20 -6.87 5.52
C LYS A 90 11.88 -8.35 5.68
N ASN A 91 11.10 -8.67 6.71
CA ASN A 91 10.57 -10.01 6.92
C ASN A 91 9.09 -10.06 6.51
N ILE A 92 8.62 -11.26 6.20
CA ILE A 92 7.18 -11.50 6.01
C ILE A 92 6.43 -11.11 7.28
N GLY A 93 5.38 -10.30 7.14
CA GLY A 93 4.59 -9.71 8.23
C GLY A 93 5.05 -8.32 8.66
N ASP A 94 6.17 -7.81 8.12
CA ASP A 94 6.59 -6.43 8.38
C ASP A 94 5.73 -5.43 7.60
N LEU A 95 5.61 -4.24 8.16
CA LEU A 95 5.07 -3.08 7.45
C LEU A 95 6.06 -2.64 6.37
N LEU A 96 5.61 -2.63 5.12
CA LEU A 96 6.33 -2.08 3.98
C LEU A 96 5.93 -0.63 3.77
N VAL A 97 6.92 0.25 3.74
CA VAL A 97 6.74 1.66 3.41
C VAL A 97 7.56 1.94 2.15
N PHE A 98 6.90 2.29 1.08
CA PHE A 98 7.51 2.77 -0.15
C PHE A 98 7.29 4.27 -0.20
N SER A 99 8.36 5.04 -0.16
CA SER A 99 8.30 6.51 -0.16
C SER A 99 9.43 7.09 -1.00
N GLY A 100 9.31 8.36 -1.30
CA GLY A 100 10.33 9.07 -2.03
C GLY A 100 9.98 10.52 -2.30
N THR A 101 10.81 11.17 -3.09
CA THR A 101 10.65 12.56 -3.49
C THR A 101 10.29 12.71 -4.96
N THR A 102 9.73 13.85 -5.31
CA THR A 102 9.35 14.18 -6.68
C THR A 102 9.26 15.70 -6.85
N ASN A 103 9.44 16.21 -8.07
CA ASN A 103 9.11 17.57 -8.44
C ASN A 103 7.72 17.69 -9.12
N LEU A 104 6.95 16.61 -9.14
CA LEU A 104 5.57 16.65 -9.62
C LEU A 104 4.72 17.54 -8.68
N PRO A 105 3.72 18.27 -9.20
CA PRO A 105 2.81 19.05 -8.39
C PRO A 105 2.09 18.21 -7.33
N GLU A 106 1.75 18.84 -6.20
CA GLU A 106 0.84 18.24 -5.22
C GLU A 106 -0.46 17.78 -5.89
N LYS A 107 -1.08 16.73 -5.32
CA LYS A 107 -2.29 16.08 -5.84
C LYS A 107 -2.12 15.37 -7.19
N THR A 108 -0.90 15.34 -7.74
CA THR A 108 -0.63 14.46 -8.89
C THR A 108 -0.83 13.01 -8.47
N ALA A 109 -1.68 12.28 -9.20
CA ALA A 109 -1.88 10.86 -8.96
C ALA A 109 -0.65 10.06 -9.41
N VAL A 110 -0.14 9.23 -8.52
CA VAL A 110 0.93 8.27 -8.76
C VAL A 110 0.44 6.85 -8.47
N PHE A 111 0.96 5.89 -9.20
CA PHE A 111 0.52 4.50 -9.23
C PHE A 111 1.69 3.59 -8.87
N LEU A 112 1.48 2.72 -7.89
CA LEU A 112 2.45 1.70 -7.49
C LEU A 112 2.17 0.39 -8.23
N TYR A 113 3.16 -0.10 -8.94
CA TYR A 113 3.18 -1.43 -9.53
C TYR A 113 4.19 -2.30 -8.79
N ARG A 114 3.95 -3.60 -8.75
CA ARG A 114 4.83 -4.59 -8.13
C ARG A 114 4.98 -5.81 -9.03
N SER A 115 6.19 -6.35 -9.11
CA SER A 115 6.47 -7.66 -9.68
C SER A 115 7.25 -8.54 -8.69
N TYR A 116 7.13 -9.85 -8.86
CA TYR A 116 7.86 -10.86 -8.09
C TYR A 116 8.94 -11.49 -8.98
N GLY A 117 10.19 -11.54 -8.47
CA GLY A 117 11.32 -11.98 -9.26
C GLY A 117 11.73 -10.99 -10.37
N SER A 118 12.67 -11.39 -11.22
CA SER A 118 13.19 -10.57 -12.31
C SER A 118 12.32 -10.57 -13.56
N THR A 119 11.43 -11.55 -13.70
CA THR A 119 10.60 -11.77 -14.89
C THR A 119 9.10 -11.69 -14.61
N GLY A 120 8.74 -11.34 -13.37
CA GLY A 120 7.35 -11.25 -12.95
C GLY A 120 6.59 -10.13 -13.67
N GLU A 121 5.34 -10.39 -13.99
CA GLU A 121 4.43 -9.38 -14.52
C GLU A 121 4.22 -8.25 -13.51
N GLU A 122 4.29 -7.00 -13.95
CA GLU A 122 3.96 -5.86 -13.13
C GLU A 122 2.44 -5.77 -12.90
N LYS A 123 2.03 -5.82 -11.64
CA LYS A 123 0.63 -5.66 -11.25
C LYS A 123 0.43 -4.35 -10.51
N LEU A 124 -0.62 -3.62 -10.87
CA LEU A 124 -1.05 -2.44 -10.13
C LEU A 124 -1.45 -2.85 -8.70
N VAL A 125 -0.85 -2.19 -7.73
CA VAL A 125 -1.11 -2.42 -6.30
C VAL A 125 -2.05 -1.36 -5.74
N SER A 126 -1.76 -0.08 -6.01
CA SER A 126 -2.48 1.05 -5.42
C SER A 126 -2.18 2.34 -6.16
N ASN A 127 -2.96 3.37 -5.87
CA ASN A 127 -2.67 4.74 -6.26
C ASN A 127 -2.69 5.65 -5.02
N ARG A 128 -1.97 6.76 -5.10
CA ARG A 128 -1.92 7.82 -4.08
C ARG A 128 -1.66 9.16 -4.76
N GLU A 129 -1.83 10.22 -4.00
CA GLU A 129 -1.50 11.57 -4.45
C GLU A 129 -0.14 12.01 -3.90
N VAL A 130 0.56 12.80 -4.69
CA VAL A 130 1.73 13.56 -4.27
C VAL A 130 1.30 14.59 -3.23
N PHE A 131 2.06 14.73 -2.16
CA PHE A 131 1.81 15.68 -1.08
C PHE A 131 3.03 16.54 -0.78
N ALA A 132 2.80 17.69 -0.12
CA ALA A 132 3.87 18.60 0.28
C ALA A 132 4.83 17.91 1.26
N GLY A 133 6.13 18.02 0.99
CA GLY A 133 7.17 17.56 1.89
C GLY A 133 7.95 18.73 2.51
N PRO A 134 8.85 18.45 3.44
CA PRO A 134 9.68 19.47 4.05
C PRO A 134 10.60 20.12 3.02
N GLY A 135 10.88 21.42 3.20
CA GLY A 135 11.79 22.17 2.32
C GLY A 135 11.26 22.44 0.92
N GLY A 136 9.94 22.30 0.68
CA GLY A 136 9.33 22.55 -0.62
C GLY A 136 9.54 21.43 -1.65
N ILE A 137 10.05 20.28 -1.21
CA ILE A 137 10.20 19.09 -2.05
C ILE A 137 8.98 18.19 -1.84
N ASN A 138 8.24 17.93 -2.91
CA ASN A 138 7.05 17.09 -2.83
C ASN A 138 7.43 15.62 -2.62
N ARG A 139 6.53 14.88 -1.99
CA ARG A 139 6.72 13.48 -1.63
C ARG A 139 5.53 12.62 -2.05
N TRP A 140 5.80 11.33 -2.12
CA TRP A 140 4.79 10.30 -2.29
C TRP A 140 5.04 9.16 -1.30
N ARG A 141 4.00 8.41 -0.94
CA ARG A 141 4.11 7.28 -0.02
C ARG A 141 3.02 6.24 -0.28
N PHE A 142 3.42 4.98 -0.24
CA PHE A 142 2.55 3.82 -0.22
C PHE A 142 2.92 2.92 0.95
N VAL A 143 1.93 2.27 1.53
CA VAL A 143 2.14 1.32 2.63
C VAL A 143 1.46 0.00 2.29
N SER A 144 2.04 -1.08 2.74
CA SER A 144 1.49 -2.42 2.56
C SER A 144 1.86 -3.31 3.73
N ASP A 145 0.97 -4.20 4.12
CA ASP A 145 1.29 -5.33 4.97
C ASP A 145 1.91 -6.44 4.12
N SER A 146 3.04 -6.99 4.56
CA SER A 146 3.73 -8.06 3.82
C SER A 146 3.26 -9.46 4.18
N SER A 147 2.29 -9.63 5.06
CA SER A 147 1.80 -10.95 5.51
C SER A 147 1.26 -11.82 4.37
N GLY A 148 0.70 -11.19 3.32
CA GLY A 148 0.20 -11.88 2.14
C GLY A 148 1.24 -12.11 1.03
N PHE A 149 2.54 -11.85 1.30
CA PHE A 149 3.61 -12.03 0.33
C PHE A 149 4.34 -13.35 0.53
N ASP A 150 5.00 -13.83 -0.50
CA ASP A 150 5.97 -14.91 -0.41
C ASP A 150 7.38 -14.35 -0.16
N PRO A 151 8.30 -15.12 0.51
CA PRO A 151 9.69 -14.71 0.60
C PRO A 151 10.34 -14.67 -0.76
N GLY A 152 11.24 -13.69 -1.00
CA GLY A 152 11.93 -13.55 -2.26
C GLY A 152 12.22 -12.10 -2.64
N SER A 153 12.67 -11.89 -3.87
CA SER A 153 13.00 -10.58 -4.41
C SER A 153 11.80 -9.97 -5.14
N TYR A 154 11.60 -8.69 -4.92
CA TYR A 154 10.52 -7.90 -5.51
C TYR A 154 11.07 -6.66 -6.20
N SER A 155 10.42 -6.25 -7.27
CA SER A 155 10.58 -4.93 -7.86
C SER A 155 9.31 -4.12 -7.68
N VAL A 156 9.46 -2.84 -7.37
CA VAL A 156 8.37 -1.88 -7.31
C VAL A 156 8.66 -0.71 -8.24
N THR A 157 7.64 -0.27 -8.95
CA THR A 157 7.69 0.88 -9.86
C THR A 157 6.59 1.85 -9.46
N VAL A 158 6.95 3.12 -9.27
CA VAL A 158 5.98 4.21 -9.11
C VAL A 158 6.01 5.06 -10.37
N THR A 159 4.83 5.38 -10.90
CA THR A 159 4.71 6.12 -12.15
C THR A 159 3.47 7.02 -12.14
N THR A 160 3.45 8.03 -13.02
CA THR A 160 2.27 8.81 -13.34
C THR A 160 1.27 8.00 -14.16
N GLY A 161 0.04 8.49 -14.29
CA GLY A 161 -1.00 7.82 -15.08
C GLY A 161 -0.62 7.62 -16.54
N LYS A 162 0.16 8.54 -17.12
CA LYS A 162 0.68 8.43 -18.50
C LYS A 162 1.92 7.54 -18.61
N LYS A 163 2.50 7.10 -17.49
CA LYS A 163 3.74 6.32 -17.41
C LYS A 163 4.97 7.02 -18.03
N ASP A 164 4.92 8.32 -18.20
CA ASP A 164 5.98 9.17 -18.74
C ASP A 164 7.05 9.51 -17.70
N VAL A 165 6.68 9.53 -16.42
CA VAL A 165 7.59 9.73 -15.29
C VAL A 165 7.53 8.50 -14.40
N LYS A 166 8.68 7.86 -14.13
CA LYS A 166 8.75 6.65 -13.31
C LYS A 166 10.01 6.60 -12.45
N GLY A 167 9.89 5.97 -11.29
CA GLY A 167 11.00 5.52 -10.46
C GLY A 167 10.82 4.05 -10.12
N SER A 168 11.89 3.32 -9.89
CA SER A 168 11.84 1.89 -9.54
C SER A 168 12.83 1.58 -8.43
N ALA A 169 12.49 0.60 -7.60
CA ALA A 169 13.36 0.07 -6.55
C ALA A 169 13.18 -1.44 -6.41
N GLN A 170 14.15 -2.09 -5.79
CA GLN A 170 14.09 -3.51 -5.47
C GLN A 170 14.22 -3.71 -3.97
N PHE A 171 13.58 -4.75 -3.45
CA PHE A 171 13.71 -5.17 -2.07
C PHE A 171 13.57 -6.68 -1.95
N THR A 172 13.97 -7.22 -0.80
CA THR A 172 13.87 -8.64 -0.51
C THR A 172 13.05 -8.85 0.77
N LEU A 173 12.14 -9.82 0.73
CA LEU A 173 11.43 -10.33 1.89
C LEU A 173 12.02 -11.65 2.30
N SER A 174 12.36 -11.76 3.60
CA SER A 174 12.87 -12.98 4.24
C SER A 174 11.81 -13.59 5.14
N GLY A 175 12.01 -14.86 5.52
CA GLY A 175 11.11 -15.55 6.43
C GLY A 175 10.33 -16.67 5.77
N THR A 176 9.27 -17.12 6.45
CA THR A 176 8.37 -18.17 5.96
C THR A 176 7.10 -17.53 5.43
N SER A 177 6.63 -17.99 4.27
CA SER A 177 5.35 -17.55 3.72
C SER A 177 4.22 -17.80 4.73
N LEU A 178 3.42 -16.76 4.97
CA LEU A 178 2.18 -16.83 5.74
C LEU A 178 0.96 -16.87 4.81
N ARG A 179 1.22 -16.87 3.51
CA ARG A 179 0.17 -16.85 2.50
C ARG A 179 -0.61 -18.16 2.53
N PRO A 180 -1.94 -18.11 2.61
CA PRO A 180 -2.78 -19.28 2.52
C PRO A 180 -2.73 -19.89 1.11
N ALA A 181 -2.97 -21.18 1.02
CA ALA A 181 -3.01 -21.88 -0.27
C ALA A 181 -4.14 -21.42 -1.17
N SER A 182 -5.24 -20.92 -0.59
CA SER A 182 -6.40 -20.40 -1.31
C SER A 182 -7.07 -19.27 -0.54
N LEU A 183 -7.79 -18.39 -1.24
CA LEU A 183 -8.69 -17.42 -0.63
C LEU A 183 -10.04 -18.08 -0.36
N ILE A 184 -10.64 -17.75 0.78
CA ILE A 184 -11.97 -18.23 1.18
C ILE A 184 -12.86 -17.00 1.34
N TYR A 185 -13.89 -16.89 0.52
CA TYR A 185 -14.97 -15.96 0.75
C TYR A 185 -15.92 -16.54 1.78
N TYR A 186 -16.41 -15.69 2.67
CA TYR A 186 -17.28 -16.13 3.74
C TYR A 186 -18.66 -16.50 3.18
N SER A 187 -18.88 -17.69 2.82
CA SER A 187 -20.18 -18.30 2.53
C SER A 187 -20.10 -19.76 2.94
N GLY A 188 -20.04 -19.98 4.26
CA GLY A 188 -19.78 -21.30 4.83
C GLY A 188 -18.31 -21.56 5.09
N ALA A 189 -17.46 -20.52 5.23
CA ALA A 189 -16.11 -20.67 5.75
C ALA A 189 -16.15 -21.41 7.08
N LYS A 190 -15.39 -22.49 7.17
CA LYS A 190 -15.29 -23.28 8.39
C LYS A 190 -14.47 -22.51 9.43
N MET A 191 -14.66 -22.86 10.66
CA MET A 191 -13.88 -22.32 11.76
C MET A 191 -12.60 -23.13 11.96
N SER A 192 -11.50 -22.46 12.26
CA SER A 192 -10.26 -23.10 12.68
C SER A 192 -10.34 -23.64 14.12
N ALA A 193 -11.29 -23.15 14.92
CA ALA A 193 -11.56 -23.60 16.28
C ALA A 193 -13.05 -23.82 16.50
N SER A 194 -13.41 -24.73 17.44
CA SER A 194 -14.81 -24.91 17.83
C SER A 194 -15.31 -23.69 18.60
N GLY A 195 -16.47 -23.17 18.23
CA GLY A 195 -17.08 -22.02 18.90
C GLY A 195 -17.85 -21.12 17.96
N THR A 196 -18.23 -19.94 18.43
CA THR A 196 -18.86 -18.92 17.61
C THR A 196 -17.81 -18.22 16.75
N PRO A 197 -18.05 -18.01 15.44
CA PRO A 197 -17.16 -17.25 14.59
C PRO A 197 -16.91 -15.86 15.17
N ALA A 198 -15.64 -15.47 15.25
CA ALA A 198 -15.25 -14.20 15.85
C ALA A 198 -14.08 -13.55 15.11
N ILE A 199 -14.12 -12.22 15.03
CA ILE A 199 -13.03 -11.36 14.62
C ILE A 199 -12.77 -10.40 15.80
N THR A 200 -11.53 -10.32 16.25
CA THR A 200 -11.12 -9.32 17.24
C THR A 200 -10.17 -8.33 16.62
N VAL A 201 -10.22 -7.09 17.07
CA VAL A 201 -9.27 -6.04 16.71
C VAL A 201 -8.44 -5.75 17.96
N SER A 202 -7.12 -5.76 17.83
CA SER A 202 -6.23 -5.38 18.93
C SER A 202 -6.44 -3.90 19.27
N PRO A 203 -6.29 -3.50 20.55
CA PRO A 203 -6.32 -2.09 20.92
C PRO A 203 -5.33 -1.27 20.09
N ILE A 204 -5.78 -0.12 19.60
CA ILE A 204 -4.97 0.80 18.80
C ILE A 204 -4.67 2.00 19.70
N ALA A 205 -3.39 2.36 19.82
CA ALA A 205 -2.99 3.58 20.50
C ALA A 205 -3.39 4.82 19.69
N ASP A 206 -3.44 5.97 20.34
CA ASP A 206 -3.58 7.24 19.64
C ASP A 206 -2.34 7.49 18.76
N HIS A 207 -2.57 8.06 17.60
CA HIS A 207 -1.55 8.35 16.59
C HIS A 207 -1.57 9.82 16.19
N LYS A 208 -0.52 10.25 15.50
CA LYS A 208 -0.47 11.56 14.85
C LYS A 208 -0.86 11.44 13.39
N GLN A 209 -1.44 12.51 12.86
CA GLN A 209 -1.64 12.60 11.42
C GLN A 209 -0.31 12.42 10.67
N GLY A 210 -0.28 11.56 9.68
CA GLY A 210 0.94 11.19 8.94
C GLY A 210 1.67 9.96 9.46
N ASP A 211 1.26 9.40 10.62
CA ASP A 211 1.79 8.13 11.09
C ASP A 211 1.41 6.98 10.16
N VAL A 212 2.29 5.97 10.15
CA VAL A 212 2.10 4.72 9.42
C VAL A 212 2.22 3.56 10.40
N PHE A 213 1.21 2.72 10.47
CA PHE A 213 1.18 1.60 11.42
C PHE A 213 0.39 0.40 10.88
N LEU A 214 0.51 -0.73 11.58
CA LEU A 214 -0.32 -1.92 11.34
C LEU A 214 -1.48 -1.95 12.33
N ILE A 215 -2.69 -2.18 11.84
CA ILE A 215 -3.81 -2.65 12.64
C ILE A 215 -3.81 -4.17 12.57
N THR A 216 -3.93 -4.81 13.73
CA THR A 216 -3.83 -6.26 13.84
C THR A 216 -5.01 -6.82 14.64
N GLY A 217 -5.22 -8.11 14.51
CA GLY A 217 -6.20 -8.79 15.31
C GLY A 217 -6.12 -10.31 15.20
N THR A 218 -7.05 -10.97 15.87
CA THR A 218 -7.19 -12.44 15.79
C THR A 218 -8.55 -12.82 15.24
N SER A 219 -8.64 -14.05 14.75
CA SER A 219 -9.88 -14.62 14.24
C SER A 219 -9.95 -16.12 14.51
N SER A 220 -11.16 -16.61 14.77
CA SER A 220 -11.46 -18.04 14.80
C SER A 220 -11.76 -18.61 13.41
N LEU A 221 -11.75 -17.79 12.36
CA LEU A 221 -12.02 -18.20 10.99
C LEU A 221 -10.81 -18.93 10.38
N GLU A 222 -11.05 -19.70 9.34
CA GLU A 222 -10.01 -20.43 8.63
C GLU A 222 -8.99 -19.48 7.97
N GLU A 223 -7.76 -19.97 7.86
CA GLU A 223 -6.69 -19.35 7.07
C GLU A 223 -7.16 -19.16 5.62
N GLY A 224 -6.96 -17.97 5.07
CA GLY A 224 -7.40 -17.60 3.74
C GLY A 224 -8.75 -16.88 3.68
N THR A 225 -9.48 -16.81 4.80
CA THR A 225 -10.73 -16.03 4.84
C THR A 225 -10.45 -14.57 4.51
N LEU A 226 -11.19 -14.02 3.54
CA LEU A 226 -11.10 -12.63 3.14
C LEU A 226 -11.84 -11.75 4.14
N LEU A 227 -11.18 -10.70 4.62
CA LEU A 227 -11.72 -9.69 5.51
C LEU A 227 -11.71 -8.33 4.82
N LEU A 228 -12.76 -7.55 5.01
CA LEU A 228 -12.80 -6.14 4.65
C LEU A 228 -12.52 -5.30 5.90
N CYS A 229 -11.56 -4.40 5.78
CA CYS A 229 -11.19 -3.43 6.80
C CYS A 229 -11.66 -2.04 6.34
N ASP A 230 -12.46 -1.39 7.16
CA ASP A 230 -13.02 -0.06 6.92
C ASP A 230 -12.67 0.87 8.08
N ILE A 231 -12.08 2.01 7.76
CA ILE A 231 -11.70 3.05 8.72
C ILE A 231 -12.41 4.34 8.32
N HIS A 232 -13.19 4.89 9.21
CA HIS A 232 -13.89 6.15 8.96
C HIS A 232 -14.00 7.00 10.24
N PRO A 233 -14.14 8.32 10.11
CA PRO A 233 -14.38 9.19 11.25
C PRO A 233 -15.64 8.78 12.03
N VAL A 234 -15.59 8.87 13.35
CA VAL A 234 -16.69 8.49 14.24
C VAL A 234 -17.99 9.23 13.92
N TYR A 235 -17.93 10.43 13.39
CA TYR A 235 -19.09 11.24 13.02
C TYR A 235 -19.85 10.72 11.78
N PHE A 236 -19.33 9.72 11.07
CA PHE A 236 -20.10 9.03 10.02
C PHE A 236 -21.13 8.09 10.61
N ASP A 237 -20.84 7.52 11.77
CA ASP A 237 -21.81 6.70 12.52
C ASP A 237 -22.70 7.58 13.41
N ASP A 238 -22.15 8.65 13.95
CA ASP A 238 -22.84 9.60 14.83
C ASP A 238 -22.60 11.06 14.38
N PRO A 239 -23.48 11.61 13.53
CA PRO A 239 -23.35 12.97 13.04
C PRO A 239 -23.28 14.07 14.12
N SER A 240 -23.74 13.80 15.34
CA SER A 240 -23.66 14.76 16.46
C SER A 240 -22.22 15.03 16.90
N LYS A 241 -21.32 14.12 16.60
CA LYS A 241 -19.88 14.22 16.89
C LYS A 241 -19.07 14.91 15.81
N ARG A 242 -19.72 15.42 14.77
CA ARG A 242 -19.02 16.09 13.66
C ARG A 242 -18.44 17.43 14.12
N PRO A 243 -17.12 17.65 14.07
CA PRO A 243 -16.51 18.94 14.35
C PRO A 243 -16.99 20.00 13.36
N ALA A 244 -17.13 21.25 13.81
CA ALA A 244 -17.47 22.37 12.91
C ALA A 244 -16.42 22.60 11.79
N THR A 245 -15.18 22.15 12.05
CA THR A 245 -14.04 22.22 11.12
C THR A 245 -13.84 20.95 10.32
N ALA A 246 -14.77 19.97 10.42
CA ALA A 246 -14.63 18.71 9.70
C ALA A 246 -14.48 18.92 8.21
N TYR A 247 -13.52 18.25 7.63
CA TYR A 247 -13.31 18.24 6.19
C TYR A 247 -14.53 17.66 5.46
N ASN A 248 -14.87 18.24 4.32
CA ASN A 248 -16.01 17.79 3.53
C ASN A 248 -15.65 16.70 2.50
N GLY A 249 -14.39 16.26 2.48
CA GLY A 249 -13.90 15.21 1.60
C GLY A 249 -13.90 13.82 2.27
N PRO A 250 -13.49 12.79 1.52
CA PRO A 250 -13.30 11.46 2.08
C PRO A 250 -12.14 11.47 3.08
N SER A 251 -12.40 10.99 4.29
CA SER A 251 -11.38 10.77 5.31
C SER A 251 -11.51 9.34 5.80
N GLY A 252 -10.43 8.58 5.72
CA GLY A 252 -10.43 7.17 6.09
C GLY A 252 -9.85 6.26 5.01
N SER A 253 -10.05 4.97 5.17
CA SER A 253 -9.54 3.95 4.25
C SER A 253 -10.45 2.72 4.25
N ALA A 254 -10.61 2.11 3.10
CA ALA A 254 -11.20 0.78 2.97
C ALA A 254 -10.21 -0.10 2.20
N THR A 255 -9.92 -1.28 2.72
CA THR A 255 -9.02 -2.26 2.13
C THR A 255 -9.44 -3.66 2.51
N ASP A 256 -8.94 -4.65 1.79
CA ASP A 256 -9.07 -6.05 2.13
C ASP A 256 -7.79 -6.58 2.77
N THR A 257 -7.94 -7.60 3.59
CA THR A 257 -6.86 -8.42 4.13
C THR A 257 -7.31 -9.87 4.22
N ILE A 258 -6.41 -10.76 4.55
CA ILE A 258 -6.69 -12.18 4.69
C ILE A 258 -6.35 -12.69 6.09
N VAL A 259 -7.10 -13.66 6.53
CA VAL A 259 -6.75 -14.43 7.73
C VAL A 259 -5.55 -15.31 7.42
N ILE A 260 -4.48 -15.17 8.20
CA ILE A 260 -3.25 -15.94 8.11
C ILE A 260 -3.09 -16.82 9.34
N ARG A 261 -2.24 -17.83 9.24
CA ARG A 261 -1.96 -18.75 10.34
C ARG A 261 -1.48 -18.02 11.58
N GLY A 262 -2.10 -18.33 12.71
CA GLY A 262 -1.73 -17.88 14.03
C GLY A 262 -1.23 -19.02 14.92
N THR A 263 -1.16 -18.76 16.21
CA THR A 263 -0.75 -19.71 17.24
C THR A 263 -1.84 -19.82 18.31
N GLY A 264 -1.82 -20.91 19.08
CA GLY A 264 -2.75 -21.07 20.19
C GLY A 264 -4.22 -21.31 19.78
N GLY A 265 -4.47 -21.80 18.56
CA GLY A 265 -5.82 -22.10 18.09
C GLY A 265 -6.60 -20.92 17.50
N LEU A 266 -5.99 -19.73 17.46
CA LEU A 266 -6.54 -18.55 16.78
C LEU A 266 -5.63 -18.16 15.63
N ASN A 267 -6.23 -17.79 14.54
CA ASN A 267 -5.57 -17.19 13.38
C ASN A 267 -5.40 -15.67 13.58
N ARG A 268 -4.61 -15.03 12.72
CA ARG A 268 -4.29 -13.61 12.77
C ARG A 268 -4.69 -12.93 11.48
N TRP A 269 -4.80 -11.64 11.54
CA TRP A 269 -4.92 -10.75 10.39
C TRP A 269 -4.24 -9.42 10.70
N SER A 270 -3.83 -8.71 9.67
CA SER A 270 -3.24 -7.38 9.77
C SER A 270 -3.46 -6.58 8.48
N PHE A 271 -3.43 -5.27 8.58
CA PHE A 271 -3.38 -4.37 7.43
C PHE A 271 -2.66 -3.07 7.76
N ALA A 272 -2.07 -2.45 6.74
CA ALA A 272 -1.29 -1.24 6.87
C ALA A 272 -2.16 0.01 6.70
N VAL A 273 -1.94 1.00 7.56
CA VAL A 273 -2.63 2.29 7.54
C VAL A 273 -1.62 3.41 7.33
N ASP A 274 -1.95 4.34 6.44
CA ASP A 274 -1.28 5.61 6.25
C ASP A 274 -2.27 6.74 6.53
N THR A 275 -2.04 7.48 7.60
CA THR A 275 -2.94 8.53 8.07
C THR A 275 -2.65 9.91 7.47
N ASN A 276 -1.77 9.98 6.46
CA ASN A 276 -1.38 11.27 5.85
C ASN A 276 -2.56 12.08 5.31
N ALA A 277 -3.55 11.41 4.74
CA ALA A 277 -4.77 12.04 4.20
C ALA A 277 -5.95 12.06 5.19
N PHE A 278 -5.75 11.58 6.42
CA PHE A 278 -6.81 11.54 7.42
C PHE A 278 -6.91 12.86 8.16
N GLU A 279 -8.10 13.20 8.63
CA GLU A 279 -8.33 14.34 9.52
C GLU A 279 -7.85 14.04 10.95
N LYS A 280 -7.61 15.09 11.72
CA LYS A 280 -7.37 15.00 13.17
C LYS A 280 -8.71 14.85 13.90
N THR A 281 -9.12 13.62 14.17
CA THR A 281 -10.39 13.28 14.84
C THR A 281 -10.35 11.85 15.36
N GLU A 282 -11.44 11.39 15.95
CA GLU A 282 -11.64 9.99 16.32
C GLU A 282 -12.08 9.16 15.11
N TYR A 283 -11.52 7.96 15.00
CA TYR A 283 -11.81 6.99 13.95
C TYR A 283 -12.36 5.69 14.49
N VAL A 284 -13.29 5.12 13.74
CA VAL A 284 -13.79 3.77 13.90
C VAL A 284 -13.07 2.86 12.92
N VAL A 285 -12.67 1.70 13.41
CA VAL A 285 -12.15 0.59 12.59
C VAL A 285 -13.17 -0.54 12.65
N ASN A 286 -13.72 -0.90 11.51
CA ASN A 286 -14.57 -2.06 11.35
C ASN A 286 -13.85 -3.12 10.51
N VAL A 287 -13.83 -4.35 10.98
CA VAL A 287 -13.31 -5.50 10.24
C VAL A 287 -14.41 -6.54 10.12
N SER A 288 -14.70 -6.97 8.91
CA SER A 288 -15.81 -7.89 8.66
C SER A 288 -15.44 -8.96 7.64
N THR A 289 -16.15 -10.08 7.67
CA THR A 289 -16.15 -11.04 6.56
C THR A 289 -16.83 -10.44 5.34
N VAL A 290 -16.48 -10.97 4.17
CA VAL A 290 -17.05 -10.57 2.87
C VAL A 290 -17.56 -11.80 2.18
N SER A 291 -18.83 -11.78 1.72
CA SER A 291 -19.35 -12.82 0.83
C SER A 291 -18.71 -12.73 -0.55
N GLU A 292 -18.75 -13.82 -1.31
CA GLU A 292 -18.15 -13.90 -2.64
C GLU A 292 -18.69 -12.83 -3.61
N ASP A 293 -19.95 -12.48 -3.47
CA ASP A 293 -20.63 -11.44 -4.25
C ASP A 293 -20.51 -10.04 -3.62
N PHE A 294 -19.78 -9.90 -2.51
CA PHE A 294 -19.60 -8.66 -1.74
C PHE A 294 -20.89 -8.05 -1.19
N THR A 295 -21.98 -8.81 -1.12
CA THR A 295 -23.30 -8.31 -0.69
C THR A 295 -23.57 -8.46 0.81
N ALA A 296 -22.89 -9.40 1.49
CA ALA A 296 -23.11 -9.71 2.89
C ALA A 296 -21.85 -9.51 3.73
N ARG A 297 -22.03 -8.99 4.95
CA ARG A 297 -21.03 -8.87 6.01
C ARG A 297 -21.64 -9.41 7.29
N GLU A 298 -21.12 -10.52 7.79
CA GLU A 298 -21.83 -11.27 8.84
C GLU A 298 -21.10 -11.31 10.18
N ILE A 299 -19.76 -11.25 10.16
CA ILE A 299 -18.94 -11.31 11.37
C ILE A 299 -18.11 -10.05 11.45
N PHE A 300 -18.15 -9.41 12.62
CA PHE A 300 -17.55 -8.09 12.81
C PHE A 300 -16.60 -8.06 14.00
N GLY A 301 -15.47 -7.38 13.82
CA GLY A 301 -14.64 -6.84 14.89
C GLY A 301 -14.64 -5.32 14.78
N ARG A 302 -14.60 -4.61 15.92
CA ARG A 302 -14.63 -3.14 15.95
C ARG A 302 -13.74 -2.59 17.05
N THR A 303 -13.08 -1.46 16.77
CA THR A 303 -12.35 -0.65 17.73
C THR A 303 -12.33 0.82 17.32
N GLN A 304 -11.70 1.68 18.12
CA GLN A 304 -11.56 3.11 17.85
C GLN A 304 -10.14 3.57 18.20
N PHE A 305 -9.70 4.65 17.58
CA PHE A 305 -8.46 5.36 17.90
C PHE A 305 -8.59 6.84 17.56
N SER A 306 -7.70 7.67 18.13
CA SER A 306 -7.68 9.12 17.88
C SER A 306 -6.48 9.50 17.05
N LEU A 307 -6.65 10.51 16.16
CA LEU A 307 -5.58 11.21 15.48
C LEU A 307 -5.45 12.64 16.00
N THR A 308 -4.21 12.99 16.39
CA THR A 308 -3.87 14.31 16.92
C THR A 308 -2.93 15.11 16.02
#